data_3a9fbcf7000f49f6b3763c333c298554
#
_entry.id   3a9fbcf7000f49f6b3763c333c298554
#
_cell.length_a   1.000
_cell.length_b   1.000
_cell.length_c   1.000
_cell.angle_alpha   90.00
_cell.angle_beta   90.00
_cell.angle_gamma   90.00
#
_symmetry.space_group_name_H-M   'P 1'
#
loop_
_entity.id
_entity.type
_entity.pdbx_description
1 polymer ?
#
loop_
_entity_poly.entity_id
_entity_poly.type
_entity_poly.pdbx_seq_one_letter_code
_entity_poly.pdbx_strand_id
1 'polypeptide(L)'
;LDISQLIDVEVNDNRMIVFIEVNNSYLSSIDLEEEIDIAEFITPPNIIDLLHKNEIEYGIDEEAIHQFCEEVLNNEDKTLDPSKIEVARGIEAENGKDGYIDYHVNLNAKVDVDGEMHKIDFKEMMQIPIVETDDPLLTFIAPTKGIPGINVYNKEVEAKPGKVVTIKAGENTKHIENDQTIYATDSGQVTLTEKEIKVLPVYEVNKDLDLTIGNIEFNGSIVIKGDVPEGFTLNARGDITVKGIVEGAYLEAGGSVFIEEGISSQGKGKIRATLDIKAGNINQGNLEAGRSIYVNQSILHSEVIAREFVSCYKGHIIGGSISSGQIIEANDIGNRMSSKTQLYLGENKKVVEKKSYIEERMKELVEQLKKLKTIGSKMEQLQELRELSSKERITLLRQKRSYEKAKLELSELNDEYSIYTQNDMNYNEENLPKVTVHGIIYPNVEVKYSKYAKVFSQETSKVSIVYENHDFSINPL
;
A
#
# COMPACT_ATOMS: atom_id res chain seq x y z
N LEU A 1 -12.34 -31.52 -52.94
CA LEU A 1 -11.61 -31.02 -51.77
C LEU A 1 -12.40 -29.87 -51.18
N ASP A 2 -12.56 -29.85 -49.82
CA ASP A 2 -13.17 -28.72 -49.12
C ASP A 2 -12.04 -27.87 -48.52
N ILE A 3 -12.06 -26.56 -48.76
CA ILE A 3 -11.06 -25.62 -48.24
C ILE A 3 -10.95 -25.66 -46.71
N SER A 4 -12.02 -26.04 -46.01
CA SER A 4 -12.03 -26.22 -44.59
C SER A 4 -11.13 -27.35 -44.05
N GLN A 5 -10.66 -28.25 -44.93
CA GLN A 5 -9.71 -29.30 -44.59
C GLN A 5 -8.26 -28.90 -44.89
N LEU A 6 -8.09 -27.92 -45.79
CA LEU A 6 -6.78 -27.43 -46.22
C LEU A 6 -6.24 -26.29 -45.34
N ILE A 7 -7.14 -25.51 -44.73
CA ILE A 7 -6.80 -24.33 -43.96
C ILE A 7 -7.47 -24.41 -42.58
N ASP A 8 -6.65 -24.36 -41.56
CA ASP A 8 -7.10 -24.24 -40.19
C ASP A 8 -7.32 -22.76 -39.83
N VAL A 9 -8.50 -22.46 -39.27
CA VAL A 9 -8.87 -21.11 -38.82
C VAL A 9 -8.86 -21.10 -37.31
N GLU A 10 -8.00 -20.30 -36.73
CA GLU A 10 -7.91 -20.15 -35.26
C GLU A 10 -8.29 -18.73 -34.83
N VAL A 11 -9.21 -18.63 -33.90
CA VAL A 11 -9.62 -17.37 -33.30
C VAL A 11 -9.02 -17.33 -31.90
N ASN A 12 -8.38 -16.22 -31.55
CA ASN A 12 -7.80 -16.06 -30.20
C ASN A 12 -8.89 -16.05 -29.09
N ASP A 13 -8.47 -16.27 -27.84
CA ASP A 13 -9.39 -16.41 -26.69
C ASP A 13 -10.33 -15.22 -26.48
N ASN A 14 -9.87 -14.01 -26.78
CA ASN A 14 -10.66 -12.77 -26.66
C ASN A 14 -11.50 -12.45 -27.91
N ARG A 15 -11.46 -13.28 -28.96
CA ARG A 15 -12.20 -13.14 -30.22
C ARG A 15 -11.90 -11.85 -30.99
N MET A 16 -10.68 -11.36 -30.86
CA MET A 16 -10.22 -10.12 -31.47
C MET A 16 -9.34 -10.33 -32.68
N ILE A 17 -8.73 -11.50 -32.84
CA ILE A 17 -7.79 -11.77 -33.91
C ILE A 17 -8.08 -13.16 -34.49
N VAL A 18 -8.04 -13.25 -35.77
CA VAL A 18 -8.15 -14.51 -36.50
C VAL A 18 -6.86 -14.80 -37.22
N PHE A 19 -6.38 -16.00 -37.06
CA PHE A 19 -5.24 -16.52 -37.78
C PHE A 19 -5.67 -17.65 -38.70
N ILE A 20 -4.98 -17.78 -39.80
CA ILE A 20 -5.08 -18.96 -40.69
C ILE A 20 -3.72 -19.61 -40.84
N GLU A 21 -3.72 -20.92 -40.96
CA GLU A 21 -2.53 -21.72 -41.31
C GLU A 21 -2.92 -22.88 -42.22
N VAL A 22 -1.95 -23.38 -42.99
CA VAL A 22 -2.19 -24.54 -43.83
C VAL A 22 -2.16 -25.81 -42.98
N ASN A 23 -3.18 -26.68 -43.13
CA ASN A 23 -3.24 -27.96 -42.42
C ASN A 23 -2.28 -28.99 -43.07
N ASN A 24 -1.03 -28.96 -42.62
CA ASN A 24 0.02 -29.86 -43.10
C ASN A 24 -0.27 -31.34 -42.82
N SER A 25 -1.02 -31.66 -41.79
CA SER A 25 -1.40 -33.02 -41.46
C SER A 25 -2.36 -33.60 -42.48
N TYR A 26 -3.28 -32.77 -42.96
CA TYR A 26 -4.22 -33.18 -44.00
C TYR A 26 -3.53 -33.26 -45.38
N LEU A 27 -2.68 -32.28 -45.72
CA LEU A 27 -1.89 -32.30 -46.98
C LEU A 27 -1.00 -33.55 -47.07
N SER A 28 -0.40 -33.98 -45.98
CA SER A 28 0.42 -35.20 -45.93
C SER A 28 -0.39 -36.50 -46.07
N SER A 29 -1.70 -36.45 -45.83
CA SER A 29 -2.59 -37.62 -45.92
C SER A 29 -3.23 -37.83 -47.30
N ILE A 30 -3.12 -36.84 -48.19
CA ILE A 30 -3.66 -36.94 -49.56
C ILE A 30 -2.67 -37.75 -50.40
N ASP A 31 -3.13 -38.88 -50.93
CA ASP A 31 -2.37 -39.71 -51.88
C ASP A 31 -2.23 -38.96 -53.22
N LEU A 32 -0.99 -38.55 -53.52
CA LEU A 32 -0.66 -37.69 -54.69
C LEU A 32 -0.72 -38.39 -56.05
N GLU A 33 -1.50 -39.49 -56.22
CA GLU A 33 -1.69 -40.12 -57.47
C GLU A 33 -2.72 -39.42 -58.40
N GLU A 34 -3.52 -38.49 -57.87
CA GLU A 34 -4.31 -37.56 -58.73
C GLU A 34 -3.63 -36.18 -58.66
N GLU A 35 -3.31 -35.60 -59.87
CA GLU A 35 -2.84 -34.20 -60.00
C GLU A 35 -3.92 -33.21 -59.51
N ILE A 36 -4.08 -33.10 -58.21
CA ILE A 36 -4.95 -32.08 -57.60
C ILE A 36 -4.14 -30.79 -57.52
N ASP A 37 -4.52 -29.81 -58.33
CA ASP A 37 -3.94 -28.47 -58.24
C ASP A 37 -4.52 -27.72 -57.03
N ILE A 38 -3.78 -27.71 -55.91
CA ILE A 38 -4.14 -27.05 -54.66
C ILE A 38 -4.38 -25.55 -54.91
N ALA A 39 -3.74 -24.98 -55.95
CA ALA A 39 -3.88 -23.58 -56.33
C ALA A 39 -5.31 -23.20 -56.75
N GLU A 40 -6.11 -24.14 -57.27
CA GLU A 40 -7.51 -23.87 -57.60
C GLU A 40 -8.40 -23.70 -56.35
N PHE A 41 -7.99 -24.24 -55.19
CA PHE A 41 -8.77 -24.21 -53.97
C PHE A 41 -8.32 -23.10 -53.00
N ILE A 42 -7.03 -22.80 -52.92
CA ILE A 42 -6.48 -21.74 -52.03
C ILE A 42 -6.48 -20.43 -52.83
N THR A 43 -7.63 -19.82 -52.91
CA THR A 43 -7.84 -18.51 -53.53
C THR A 43 -8.42 -17.52 -52.51
N PRO A 44 -8.14 -16.22 -52.64
CA PRO A 44 -8.68 -15.23 -51.70
C PRO A 44 -10.20 -15.30 -51.53
N PRO A 45 -11.03 -15.45 -52.61
CA PRO A 45 -12.48 -15.60 -52.42
C PRO A 45 -12.87 -16.82 -51.58
N ASN A 46 -12.21 -17.98 -51.82
CA ASN A 46 -12.51 -19.19 -51.04
C ASN A 46 -12.14 -19.08 -49.57
N ILE A 47 -11.05 -18.38 -49.26
CA ILE A 47 -10.65 -18.09 -47.86
C ILE A 47 -11.64 -17.13 -47.20
N ILE A 48 -12.07 -16.08 -47.90
CA ILE A 48 -13.09 -15.15 -47.39
C ILE A 48 -14.41 -15.89 -47.12
N ASP A 49 -14.83 -16.79 -48.04
CA ASP A 49 -16.01 -17.62 -47.83
C ASP A 49 -15.85 -18.58 -46.64
N LEU A 50 -14.63 -19.12 -46.44
CA LEU A 50 -14.32 -19.95 -45.25
C LEU A 50 -14.40 -19.12 -43.93
N LEU A 51 -13.90 -17.89 -43.92
CA LEU A 51 -13.99 -17.00 -42.80
C LEU A 51 -15.47 -16.69 -42.49
N HIS A 52 -16.29 -16.37 -43.51
CA HIS A 52 -17.72 -16.13 -43.31
C HIS A 52 -18.47 -17.38 -42.84
N LYS A 53 -18.10 -18.60 -43.29
CA LYS A 53 -18.67 -19.85 -42.76
C LYS A 53 -18.33 -20.07 -41.29
N ASN A 54 -17.20 -19.53 -40.80
CA ASN A 54 -16.80 -19.52 -39.41
C ASN A 54 -17.35 -18.29 -38.63
N GLU A 55 -18.38 -17.63 -39.20
CA GLU A 55 -19.05 -16.45 -38.58
C GLU A 55 -18.14 -15.21 -38.41
N ILE A 56 -17.00 -15.15 -39.08
CA ILE A 56 -16.08 -14.02 -39.04
C ILE A 56 -16.58 -12.99 -40.08
N GLU A 57 -17.05 -11.84 -39.53
CA GLU A 57 -17.72 -10.82 -40.35
C GLU A 57 -17.05 -9.44 -40.26
N TYR A 58 -16.08 -9.24 -39.36
CA TYR A 58 -15.49 -7.94 -39.13
C TYR A 58 -13.96 -7.97 -39.16
N GLY A 59 -13.40 -6.92 -39.80
CA GLY A 59 -11.96 -6.64 -39.77
C GLY A 59 -11.12 -7.60 -40.61
N ILE A 60 -11.72 -8.24 -41.67
CA ILE A 60 -11.02 -9.12 -42.60
C ILE A 60 -10.01 -8.29 -43.38
N ASP A 61 -8.76 -8.73 -43.40
CA ASP A 61 -7.65 -8.12 -44.15
C ASP A 61 -7.45 -8.88 -45.44
N GLU A 62 -8.01 -8.32 -46.53
CA GLU A 62 -7.90 -8.92 -47.88
C GLU A 62 -6.45 -8.91 -48.38
N GLU A 63 -5.61 -7.92 -48.02
CA GLU A 63 -4.20 -7.88 -48.44
C GLU A 63 -3.41 -9.02 -47.78
N ALA A 64 -3.62 -9.27 -46.51
CA ALA A 64 -3.00 -10.37 -45.78
C ALA A 64 -3.43 -11.73 -46.36
N ILE A 65 -4.70 -11.88 -46.76
CA ILE A 65 -5.20 -13.08 -47.44
C ILE A 65 -4.56 -13.26 -48.81
N HIS A 66 -4.41 -12.18 -49.59
CA HIS A 66 -3.71 -12.23 -50.87
C HIS A 66 -2.25 -12.65 -50.72
N GLN A 67 -1.53 -12.06 -49.78
CA GLN A 67 -0.14 -12.42 -49.47
C GLN A 67 -0.02 -13.89 -49.07
N PHE A 68 -0.92 -14.37 -48.20
CA PHE A 68 -0.95 -15.77 -47.80
C PHE A 68 -1.12 -16.70 -49.01
N CYS A 69 -2.06 -16.40 -49.94
CA CYS A 69 -2.26 -17.18 -51.14
C CYS A 69 -1.00 -17.18 -52.02
N GLU A 70 -0.34 -16.04 -52.24
CA GLU A 70 0.89 -15.94 -53.01
C GLU A 70 2.05 -16.71 -52.35
N GLU A 71 2.22 -16.66 -51.04
CA GLU A 71 3.24 -17.43 -50.33
C GLU A 71 3.03 -18.94 -50.47
N VAL A 72 1.78 -19.40 -50.34
CA VAL A 72 1.43 -20.81 -50.48
C VAL A 72 1.67 -21.29 -51.92
N LEU A 73 1.35 -20.48 -52.94
CA LEU A 73 1.49 -20.82 -54.34
C LEU A 73 2.94 -20.77 -54.86
N ASN A 74 3.77 -19.89 -54.32
CA ASN A 74 5.18 -19.72 -54.71
C ASN A 74 6.14 -20.71 -54.03
N ASN A 75 5.68 -21.54 -53.12
CA ASN A 75 6.50 -22.47 -52.36
C ASN A 75 6.67 -23.78 -53.14
N GLU A 76 7.69 -23.86 -54.03
CA GLU A 76 8.03 -25.04 -54.86
C GLU A 76 8.50 -26.25 -54.04
N ASP A 77 8.96 -26.05 -52.79
CA ASP A 77 9.33 -27.11 -51.86
C ASP A 77 8.09 -27.53 -51.05
N LYS A 78 7.61 -28.74 -51.23
CA LYS A 78 6.46 -29.38 -50.58
C LYS A 78 6.52 -29.48 -49.04
N THR A 79 7.42 -28.78 -48.38
CA THR A 79 7.47 -28.58 -46.95
C THR A 79 6.96 -27.16 -46.65
N LEU A 80 5.62 -27.00 -46.78
CA LEU A 80 4.93 -25.81 -46.29
C LEU A 80 5.04 -25.79 -44.76
N ASP A 81 5.90 -24.92 -44.26
CA ASP A 81 5.78 -24.39 -42.92
C ASP A 81 5.26 -22.94 -43.04
N PRO A 82 3.98 -22.75 -43.36
CA PRO A 82 3.41 -21.43 -43.50
C PRO A 82 3.29 -20.88 -42.07
N SER A 83 4.01 -19.81 -41.86
CA SER A 83 3.81 -19.02 -40.65
C SER A 83 2.32 -18.69 -40.50
N LYS A 84 1.77 -18.96 -39.34
CA LYS A 84 0.42 -18.59 -38.98
C LYS A 84 0.22 -17.08 -39.22
N ILE A 85 -0.68 -16.74 -40.16
CA ILE A 85 -0.89 -15.34 -40.57
C ILE A 85 -2.19 -14.81 -40.02
N GLU A 86 -2.15 -13.58 -39.51
CA GLU A 86 -3.32 -12.84 -39.09
C GLU A 86 -4.12 -12.35 -40.30
N VAL A 87 -5.43 -12.67 -40.34
CA VAL A 87 -6.30 -12.33 -41.48
C VAL A 87 -7.55 -11.55 -41.10
N ALA A 88 -7.81 -11.40 -39.82
CA ALA A 88 -8.86 -10.50 -39.34
C ALA A 88 -8.54 -9.96 -37.95
N ARG A 89 -8.91 -8.70 -37.73
CA ARG A 89 -8.73 -8.02 -36.45
C ARG A 89 -9.94 -7.16 -36.06
N GLY A 90 -10.44 -7.36 -34.86
CA GLY A 90 -11.43 -6.51 -34.22
C GLY A 90 -10.86 -5.17 -33.76
N ILE A 91 -11.73 -4.29 -33.29
CA ILE A 91 -11.37 -3.04 -32.61
C ILE A 91 -11.52 -3.25 -31.12
N GLU A 92 -10.44 -3.06 -30.38
CA GLU A 92 -10.47 -3.18 -28.92
C GLU A 92 -11.33 -2.07 -28.29
N ALA A 93 -12.03 -2.42 -27.19
CA ALA A 93 -12.78 -1.44 -26.42
C ALA A 93 -11.82 -0.51 -25.67
N GLU A 94 -12.06 0.78 -25.74
CA GLU A 94 -11.34 1.77 -24.93
C GLU A 94 -12.07 1.99 -23.59
N ASN A 95 -11.44 1.62 -22.48
CA ASN A 95 -12.02 1.81 -21.17
C ASN A 95 -12.22 3.29 -20.83
N GLY A 96 -13.27 3.58 -20.09
CA GLY A 96 -13.54 4.91 -19.58
C GLY A 96 -12.46 5.36 -18.59
N LYS A 97 -12.22 6.67 -18.54
CA LYS A 97 -11.35 7.30 -17.55
C LYS A 97 -12.09 7.43 -16.23
N ASP A 98 -11.40 7.15 -15.12
CA ASP A 98 -11.95 7.35 -13.79
C ASP A 98 -12.29 8.84 -13.55
N GLY A 99 -13.32 9.08 -12.76
CA GLY A 99 -13.61 10.41 -12.25
C GLY A 99 -12.52 10.85 -11.27
N TYR A 100 -12.36 12.14 -11.12
CA TYR A 100 -11.41 12.72 -10.17
C TYR A 100 -11.99 13.95 -9.48
N ILE A 101 -11.29 14.42 -8.45
CA ILE A 101 -11.67 15.60 -7.69
C ILE A 101 -10.71 16.71 -8.06
N ASP A 102 -11.27 17.85 -8.49
CA ASP A 102 -10.53 19.09 -8.70
C ASP A 102 -10.62 19.94 -7.42
N TYR A 103 -9.48 20.14 -6.74
CA TYR A 103 -9.40 20.90 -5.50
C TYR A 103 -9.12 22.37 -5.79
N HIS A 104 -10.00 23.25 -5.28
CA HIS A 104 -9.84 24.71 -5.40
C HIS A 104 -9.00 25.31 -4.26
N VAL A 105 -8.76 24.53 -3.22
CA VAL A 105 -7.96 24.91 -2.05
C VAL A 105 -6.65 24.15 -2.08
N ASN A 106 -5.54 24.83 -1.79
CA ASN A 106 -4.23 24.18 -1.69
C ASN A 106 -4.18 23.31 -0.42
N LEU A 107 -4.65 22.08 -0.55
CA LEU A 107 -4.69 21.12 0.54
C LEU A 107 -3.34 20.40 0.70
N ASN A 108 -2.22 21.02 0.65
CA ASN A 108 -0.83 20.51 0.85
C ASN A 108 -0.62 19.05 1.31
N ALA A 109 -1.65 18.20 1.16
CA ALA A 109 -1.81 16.90 1.74
C ALA A 109 -1.62 15.75 0.75
N LYS A 110 -1.48 16.01 -0.55
CA LYS A 110 -1.21 14.93 -1.50
C LYS A 110 0.24 14.96 -1.93
N VAL A 111 1.03 14.13 -1.29
CA VAL A 111 2.17 13.51 -1.95
C VAL A 111 1.56 12.56 -2.99
N ASP A 112 1.63 12.93 -4.26
CA ASP A 112 1.29 11.99 -5.32
C ASP A 112 2.22 10.80 -5.18
N VAL A 113 1.62 9.63 -4.98
CA VAL A 113 2.34 8.35 -4.78
C VAL A 113 3.03 7.90 -6.07
N ASP A 114 2.78 8.59 -7.19
CA ASP A 114 3.43 8.36 -8.46
C ASP A 114 4.84 8.99 -8.52
N GLY A 115 5.76 8.37 -7.81
CA GLY A 115 7.20 8.31 -8.17
C GLY A 115 8.07 9.56 -7.99
N GLU A 116 7.55 10.75 -7.72
CA GLU A 116 8.36 11.97 -7.56
C GLU A 116 8.20 12.64 -6.19
N MET A 117 8.48 11.92 -5.10
CA MET A 117 8.61 12.51 -3.75
C MET A 117 9.66 13.64 -3.68
N HIS A 118 10.46 13.82 -4.71
CA HIS A 118 11.69 14.63 -4.73
C HIS A 118 11.47 16.13 -4.88
N LYS A 119 10.26 16.59 -5.18
CA LYS A 119 9.98 18.01 -5.47
C LYS A 119 9.11 18.73 -4.44
N ILE A 120 8.85 18.11 -3.29
CA ILE A 120 7.97 18.74 -2.29
C ILE A 120 8.69 19.96 -1.68
N ASP A 121 8.16 21.15 -1.88
CA ASP A 121 8.60 22.32 -1.14
C ASP A 121 8.02 22.28 0.27
N PHE A 122 8.92 22.08 1.26
CA PHE A 122 8.52 21.97 2.66
C PHE A 122 7.82 23.25 3.16
N LYS A 123 8.13 24.42 2.60
CA LYS A 123 7.46 25.67 2.96
C LYS A 123 6.01 25.72 2.46
N GLU A 124 5.74 25.18 1.27
CA GLU A 124 4.37 25.07 0.77
C GLU A 124 3.56 24.05 1.59
N MET A 125 4.20 22.99 2.07
CA MET A 125 3.57 22.01 2.94
C MET A 125 3.13 22.53 4.31
N MET A 126 3.67 23.67 4.75
CA MET A 126 3.38 24.31 6.04
C MET A 126 2.30 25.40 5.95
N GLN A 127 1.75 25.67 4.77
CA GLN A 127 0.66 26.62 4.62
C GLN A 127 -0.65 26.02 5.13
N ILE A 128 -1.35 26.79 5.97
CA ILE A 128 -2.66 26.41 6.50
C ILE A 128 -3.72 26.84 5.50
N PRO A 129 -4.53 25.94 4.92
CA PRO A 129 -5.58 26.32 4.00
C PRO A 129 -6.75 26.94 4.76
N ILE A 130 -6.83 28.27 4.78
CA ILE A 130 -7.94 29.04 5.37
C ILE A 130 -8.86 29.49 4.24
N VAL A 131 -10.17 29.37 4.45
CA VAL A 131 -11.22 29.79 3.53
C VAL A 131 -12.22 30.67 4.22
N GLU A 132 -12.95 31.45 3.42
CA GLU A 132 -14.09 32.23 3.86
C GLU A 132 -15.41 31.53 3.50
N THR A 133 -16.51 32.02 4.07
CA THR A 133 -17.85 31.52 3.75
C THR A 133 -18.10 31.67 2.23
N ASP A 134 -18.73 30.67 1.63
CA ASP A 134 -19.06 30.52 0.20
C ASP A 134 -17.86 30.27 -0.73
N ASP A 135 -16.64 30.08 -0.20
CA ASP A 135 -15.52 29.65 -1.03
C ASP A 135 -15.72 28.22 -1.56
N PRO A 136 -15.44 27.96 -2.87
CA PRO A 136 -15.44 26.60 -3.41
C PRO A 136 -14.24 25.81 -2.89
N LEU A 137 -14.48 24.59 -2.42
CA LEU A 137 -13.45 23.71 -1.85
C LEU A 137 -12.96 22.68 -2.84
N LEU A 138 -13.89 22.03 -3.53
CA LEU A 138 -13.60 20.98 -4.52
C LEU A 138 -14.77 20.81 -5.48
N THR A 139 -14.49 20.32 -6.70
CA THR A 139 -15.49 19.94 -7.71
C THR A 139 -15.27 18.48 -8.14
N PHE A 140 -16.35 17.73 -8.25
CA PHE A 140 -16.32 16.35 -8.75
C PHE A 140 -16.36 16.32 -10.28
N ILE A 141 -15.37 15.69 -10.90
CA ILE A 141 -15.34 15.44 -12.34
C ILE A 141 -15.79 14.02 -12.60
N ALA A 142 -16.88 13.91 -13.37
CA ALA A 142 -17.50 12.62 -13.64
C ALA A 142 -16.61 11.69 -14.48
N PRO A 143 -16.66 10.37 -14.25
CA PRO A 143 -15.96 9.40 -15.07
C PRO A 143 -16.57 9.31 -16.49
N THR A 144 -15.80 8.84 -17.46
CA THR A 144 -16.28 8.58 -18.82
C THR A 144 -16.77 7.14 -18.98
N LYS A 145 -17.69 6.91 -19.89
CA LYS A 145 -18.27 5.57 -20.12
C LYS A 145 -17.31 4.62 -20.88
N GLY A 146 -16.30 5.17 -21.56
CA GLY A 146 -15.48 4.43 -22.52
C GLY A 146 -16.14 4.30 -23.89
N ILE A 147 -15.41 3.71 -24.83
CA ILE A 147 -15.86 3.48 -26.21
C ILE A 147 -15.87 1.96 -26.42
N PRO A 148 -17.03 1.37 -26.76
CA PRO A 148 -17.09 -0.06 -27.01
C PRO A 148 -16.27 -0.44 -28.26
N GLY A 149 -15.71 -1.63 -28.24
CA GLY A 149 -15.03 -2.24 -29.37
C GLY A 149 -15.96 -3.13 -30.20
N ILE A 150 -15.41 -3.76 -31.24
CA ILE A 150 -16.10 -4.73 -32.09
C ILE A 150 -15.18 -5.93 -32.28
N ASN A 151 -15.66 -7.12 -31.99
CA ASN A 151 -14.88 -8.34 -32.23
C ASN A 151 -14.99 -8.85 -33.69
N VAL A 152 -14.24 -9.88 -34.05
CA VAL A 152 -14.22 -10.44 -35.42
C VAL A 152 -15.56 -11.03 -35.84
N TYR A 153 -16.49 -11.32 -34.91
CA TYR A 153 -17.85 -11.79 -35.19
C TYR A 153 -18.87 -10.64 -35.29
N ASN A 154 -18.38 -9.40 -35.48
CA ASN A 154 -19.20 -8.19 -35.57
C ASN A 154 -20.10 -7.97 -34.32
N LYS A 155 -19.64 -8.45 -33.17
CA LYS A 155 -20.32 -8.26 -31.87
C LYS A 155 -19.62 -7.18 -31.08
N GLU A 156 -20.42 -6.34 -30.43
CA GLU A 156 -19.90 -5.27 -29.57
C GLU A 156 -19.16 -5.85 -28.35
N VAL A 157 -17.97 -5.29 -28.05
CA VAL A 157 -17.17 -5.59 -26.89
C VAL A 157 -17.32 -4.43 -25.91
N GLU A 158 -17.94 -4.69 -24.77
CA GLU A 158 -18.23 -3.66 -23.79
C GLU A 158 -16.95 -3.04 -23.21
N ALA A 159 -16.90 -1.70 -23.18
CA ALA A 159 -15.88 -0.95 -22.45
C ALA A 159 -16.22 -0.90 -20.97
N LYS A 160 -15.23 -1.00 -20.10
CA LYS A 160 -15.43 -0.79 -18.66
C LYS A 160 -15.59 0.70 -18.39
N PRO A 161 -16.67 1.16 -17.76
CA PRO A 161 -16.81 2.56 -17.37
C PRO A 161 -15.80 2.92 -16.28
N GLY A 162 -15.35 4.17 -16.26
CA GLY A 162 -14.51 4.68 -15.21
C GLY A 162 -15.22 4.68 -13.86
N LYS A 163 -14.46 4.64 -12.77
CA LYS A 163 -14.96 4.63 -11.40
C LYS A 163 -15.35 6.04 -10.95
N VAL A 164 -16.43 6.13 -10.18
CA VAL A 164 -16.84 7.38 -9.54
C VAL A 164 -16.00 7.60 -8.28
N VAL A 165 -15.46 8.79 -8.11
CA VAL A 165 -14.79 9.24 -6.87
C VAL A 165 -15.75 10.13 -6.09
N THR A 166 -15.89 9.88 -4.79
CA THR A 166 -16.79 10.66 -3.92
C THR A 166 -16.12 10.98 -2.59
N ILE A 167 -16.32 12.23 -2.14
CA ILE A 167 -15.99 12.70 -0.78
C ILE A 167 -17.26 13.32 -0.22
N LYS A 168 -17.53 13.13 1.06
CA LYS A 168 -18.71 13.71 1.71
C LYS A 168 -18.45 15.15 2.14
N ALA A 169 -19.45 16.00 2.03
CA ALA A 169 -19.49 17.27 2.73
C ALA A 169 -19.63 17.02 4.23
N GLY A 170 -18.67 17.49 5.02
CA GLY A 170 -18.64 17.39 6.47
C GLY A 170 -19.09 18.68 7.14
N GLU A 171 -18.59 18.93 8.36
CA GLU A 171 -18.95 20.10 9.17
C GLU A 171 -18.56 21.41 8.45
N ASN A 172 -19.47 22.40 8.49
CA ASN A 172 -19.32 23.71 7.85
C ASN A 172 -19.02 23.64 6.35
N THR A 173 -19.53 22.63 5.67
CA THR A 173 -19.45 22.49 4.22
C THR A 173 -20.79 22.05 3.62
N LYS A 174 -21.05 22.40 2.36
CA LYS A 174 -22.28 22.07 1.66
C LYS A 174 -21.98 21.62 0.23
N HIS A 175 -22.50 20.46 -0.15
CA HIS A 175 -22.45 19.98 -1.54
C HIS A 175 -23.63 20.60 -2.33
N ILE A 176 -23.33 21.20 -3.46
CA ILE A 176 -24.31 21.71 -4.42
C ILE A 176 -24.31 20.79 -5.64
N GLU A 177 -25.41 20.02 -5.82
CA GLU A 177 -25.48 19.00 -6.87
C GLU A 177 -25.45 19.57 -8.29
N ASN A 178 -25.93 20.80 -8.48
CA ASN A 178 -26.01 21.42 -9.83
C ASN A 178 -24.66 21.62 -10.49
N ASP A 179 -23.64 21.98 -9.74
CA ASP A 179 -22.27 22.19 -10.21
C ASP A 179 -21.28 21.16 -9.69
N GLN A 180 -21.77 20.14 -8.98
CA GLN A 180 -20.95 19.07 -8.41
C GLN A 180 -19.83 19.58 -7.50
N THR A 181 -20.05 20.70 -6.80
CA THR A 181 -19.03 21.40 -6.01
C THR A 181 -19.41 21.40 -4.53
N ILE A 182 -18.40 21.26 -3.67
CA ILE A 182 -18.54 21.46 -2.22
C ILE A 182 -18.01 22.84 -1.88
N TYR A 183 -18.84 23.61 -1.16
CA TYR A 183 -18.55 24.97 -0.69
C TYR A 183 -18.41 25.01 0.84
N ALA A 184 -17.62 25.98 1.33
CA ALA A 184 -17.58 26.33 2.74
C ALA A 184 -18.88 27.06 3.14
N THR A 185 -19.46 26.72 4.29
CA THR A 185 -20.61 27.45 4.88
C THR A 185 -20.20 28.37 6.02
N ASP A 186 -18.95 28.26 6.47
CA ASP A 186 -18.35 29.08 7.50
C ASP A 186 -16.88 29.30 7.22
N SER A 187 -16.27 30.35 7.81
CA SER A 187 -14.86 30.65 7.65
C SER A 187 -14.00 29.80 8.61
N GLY A 188 -12.87 29.31 8.15
CA GLY A 188 -11.99 28.50 8.98
C GLY A 188 -10.92 27.73 8.20
N GLN A 189 -10.30 26.77 8.85
CA GLN A 189 -9.32 25.89 8.21
C GLN A 189 -9.99 24.71 7.54
N VAL A 190 -9.62 24.46 6.29
CA VAL A 190 -10.07 23.27 5.55
C VAL A 190 -9.29 22.04 6.03
N THR A 191 -10.00 21.01 6.41
CA THR A 191 -9.44 19.70 6.77
C THR A 191 -10.05 18.63 5.86
N LEU A 192 -9.17 17.88 5.17
CA LEU A 192 -9.55 16.77 4.31
C LEU A 192 -9.14 15.46 4.96
N THR A 193 -10.10 14.53 5.06
CA THR A 193 -9.87 13.14 5.44
C THR A 193 -10.15 12.22 4.25
N GLU A 194 -9.90 10.91 4.37
CA GLU A 194 -10.25 9.95 3.31
C GLU A 194 -11.74 9.95 2.94
N LYS A 195 -12.62 10.41 3.80
CA LYS A 195 -14.07 10.26 3.68
C LYS A 195 -14.83 11.58 3.53
N GLU A 196 -14.31 12.66 4.09
CA GLU A 196 -14.99 13.95 4.15
C GLU A 196 -14.06 15.15 4.09
N ILE A 197 -14.59 16.27 3.57
CA ILE A 197 -13.97 17.60 3.65
C ILE A 197 -14.80 18.45 4.62
N LYS A 198 -14.11 19.18 5.52
CA LYS A 198 -14.76 20.04 6.53
C LYS A 198 -13.99 21.31 6.76
N VAL A 199 -14.66 22.34 7.27
CA VAL A 199 -14.08 23.62 7.66
C VAL A 199 -14.22 23.76 9.18
N LEU A 200 -13.09 23.92 9.89
CA LEU A 200 -13.06 23.98 11.34
C LEU A 200 -12.59 25.36 11.82
N PRO A 201 -13.15 25.90 12.92
CA PRO A 201 -12.67 27.14 13.51
C PRO A 201 -11.19 27.05 13.92
N VAL A 202 -10.49 28.18 13.99
CA VAL A 202 -9.06 28.25 14.33
C VAL A 202 -8.89 29.04 15.62
N TYR A 203 -8.16 28.47 16.59
CA TYR A 203 -7.70 29.15 17.80
C TYR A 203 -6.24 29.55 17.65
N GLU A 204 -5.97 30.85 17.63
CA GLU A 204 -4.64 31.40 17.36
C GLU A 204 -3.99 31.98 18.61
N VAL A 205 -2.75 31.58 18.89
CA VAL A 205 -1.89 32.14 19.95
C VAL A 205 -0.71 32.84 19.28
N ASN A 206 -0.61 34.16 19.46
CA ASN A 206 0.36 35.02 18.76
C ASN A 206 1.72 35.15 19.49
N LYS A 207 2.02 34.29 20.45
CA LYS A 207 3.24 34.26 21.25
C LYS A 207 3.58 32.81 21.66
N ASP A 208 4.67 32.66 22.41
CA ASP A 208 4.99 31.38 23.05
C ASP A 208 3.88 30.96 24.03
N LEU A 209 3.68 29.67 24.15
CA LEU A 209 2.75 29.14 25.14
C LEU A 209 3.34 29.29 26.53
N ASP A 210 2.57 29.85 27.44
CA ASP A 210 2.99 30.13 28.81
C ASP A 210 1.89 29.75 29.82
N LEU A 211 2.21 29.87 31.11
CA LEU A 211 1.27 29.56 32.19
C LEU A 211 0.03 30.47 32.23
N THR A 212 0.05 31.61 31.53
CA THR A 212 -1.12 32.51 31.45
C THR A 212 -2.18 31.97 30.47
N ILE A 213 -1.75 31.20 29.49
CA ILE A 213 -2.63 30.52 28.53
C ILE A 213 -2.94 29.12 29.03
N GLY A 214 -1.92 28.40 29.51
CA GLY A 214 -2.06 27.03 30.02
C GLY A 214 -2.22 25.98 28.92
N ASN A 215 -2.81 24.83 29.30
CA ASN A 215 -3.15 23.78 28.36
C ASN A 215 -4.34 24.20 27.48
N ILE A 216 -4.35 23.76 26.24
CA ILE A 216 -5.41 24.10 25.28
C ILE A 216 -6.12 22.84 24.85
N GLU A 217 -7.43 22.81 25.00
CA GLU A 217 -8.33 21.83 24.40
C GLU A 217 -9.35 22.59 23.55
N PHE A 218 -9.35 22.31 22.23
CA PHE A 218 -10.15 23.10 21.31
C PHE A 218 -10.87 22.24 20.25
N ASN A 219 -12.16 22.55 20.05
CA ASN A 219 -12.99 21.85 19.06
C ASN A 219 -12.81 22.45 17.65
N GLY A 220 -11.56 22.53 17.19
CA GLY A 220 -11.15 23.09 15.93
C GLY A 220 -9.66 22.90 15.75
N SER A 221 -9.01 23.80 14.99
CA SER A 221 -7.56 23.79 14.78
C SER A 221 -6.87 24.80 15.69
N ILE A 222 -5.64 24.50 16.12
CA ILE A 222 -4.82 25.33 16.99
C ILE A 222 -3.60 25.83 16.23
N VAL A 223 -3.32 27.13 16.30
CA VAL A 223 -2.13 27.76 15.70
C VAL A 223 -1.36 28.48 16.81
N ILE A 224 -0.13 28.04 17.06
CA ILE A 224 0.82 28.70 17.96
C ILE A 224 1.91 29.36 17.12
N LYS A 225 2.06 30.71 17.21
CA LYS A 225 3.10 31.44 16.44
C LYS A 225 4.48 31.41 17.10
N GLY A 226 4.56 31.00 18.34
CA GLY A 226 5.80 30.84 19.13
C GLY A 226 6.09 29.38 19.45
N ASP A 227 6.82 29.20 20.57
CA ASP A 227 7.25 27.88 21.07
C ASP A 227 6.19 27.25 21.99
N VAL A 228 6.25 25.91 22.11
CA VAL A 228 5.48 25.13 23.07
C VAL A 228 6.44 24.48 24.06
N PRO A 229 6.59 25.02 25.28
CA PRO A 229 7.51 24.49 26.28
C PRO A 229 7.11 23.12 26.83
N GLU A 230 8.04 22.51 27.60
CA GLU A 230 7.84 21.22 28.28
C GLU A 230 6.63 21.25 29.22
N GLY A 231 5.86 20.15 29.20
CA GLY A 231 4.76 19.90 30.14
C GLY A 231 3.40 20.46 29.72
N PHE A 232 3.33 21.28 28.68
CA PHE A 232 2.05 21.71 28.12
C PHE A 232 1.35 20.60 27.34
N THR A 233 0.01 20.71 27.32
CA THR A 233 -0.87 19.79 26.56
C THR A 233 -1.73 20.60 25.59
N LEU A 234 -1.69 20.22 24.31
CA LEU A 234 -2.53 20.77 23.25
C LEU A 234 -3.37 19.64 22.65
N ASN A 235 -4.71 19.76 22.76
CA ASN A 235 -5.66 18.83 22.15
C ASN A 235 -6.53 19.59 21.14
N ALA A 236 -6.44 19.23 19.87
CA ALA A 236 -7.24 19.79 18.80
C ALA A 236 -8.08 18.71 18.12
N ARG A 237 -9.34 19.02 17.81
CA ARG A 237 -10.15 18.17 16.94
C ARG A 237 -9.69 18.25 15.46
N GLY A 238 -9.19 19.41 15.05
CA GLY A 238 -8.55 19.69 13.77
C GLY A 238 -7.05 19.52 13.83
N ASP A 239 -6.33 20.42 13.15
CA ASP A 239 -4.88 20.42 13.05
C ASP A 239 -4.24 21.22 14.21
N ILE A 240 -2.97 20.91 14.51
CA ILE A 240 -2.12 21.71 15.37
C ILE A 240 -0.95 22.24 14.55
N THR A 241 -0.78 23.55 14.51
CA THR A 241 0.36 24.21 13.87
C THR A 241 1.18 24.98 14.89
N VAL A 242 2.47 24.69 14.98
CA VAL A 242 3.45 25.40 15.80
C VAL A 242 4.53 26.00 14.91
N LYS A 243 4.71 27.31 14.94
CA LYS A 243 5.73 28.00 14.13
C LYS A 243 7.14 27.89 14.72
N GLY A 244 7.24 27.81 16.04
CA GLY A 244 8.48 27.63 16.77
C GLY A 244 8.83 26.17 17.07
N ILE A 245 9.47 25.95 18.24
CA ILE A 245 9.93 24.66 18.73
C ILE A 245 8.92 24.04 19.71
N VAL A 246 8.78 22.71 19.66
CA VAL A 246 8.06 21.95 20.67
C VAL A 246 9.04 21.25 21.60
N GLU A 247 9.03 21.61 22.89
CA GLU A 247 9.94 21.10 23.91
C GLU A 247 9.23 20.15 24.88
N GLY A 248 9.24 18.85 24.59
CA GLY A 248 8.71 17.83 25.53
C GLY A 248 7.24 17.99 25.94
N ALA A 249 6.42 18.57 25.08
CA ALA A 249 4.99 18.77 25.27
C ALA A 249 4.16 17.58 24.77
N TYR A 250 2.87 17.55 25.14
CA TYR A 250 1.89 16.57 24.67
C TYR A 250 0.96 17.22 23.64
N LEU A 251 1.04 16.80 22.40
CA LEU A 251 0.19 17.27 21.31
C LEU A 251 -0.65 16.12 20.77
N GLU A 252 -1.97 16.32 20.69
CA GLU A 252 -2.89 15.37 20.09
C GLU A 252 -3.82 16.09 19.11
N ALA A 253 -3.72 15.72 17.83
CA ALA A 253 -4.51 16.29 16.76
C ALA A 253 -5.43 15.24 16.13
N GLY A 254 -6.70 15.57 15.96
CA GLY A 254 -7.65 14.79 15.17
C GLY A 254 -7.39 14.91 13.65
N GLY A 255 -6.61 15.90 13.24
CA GLY A 255 -6.04 16.11 11.91
C GLY A 255 -4.54 15.85 11.89
N SER A 256 -3.79 16.82 11.35
CA SER A 256 -2.32 16.80 11.20
C SER A 256 -1.62 17.70 12.24
N VAL A 257 -0.33 17.43 12.47
CA VAL A 257 0.53 18.29 13.28
C VAL A 257 1.65 18.87 12.40
N PHE A 258 1.78 20.19 12.43
CA PHE A 258 2.78 20.94 11.67
C PHE A 258 3.68 21.71 12.65
N ILE A 259 5.00 21.46 12.63
CA ILE A 259 5.98 22.11 13.48
C ILE A 259 7.09 22.67 12.59
N GLU A 260 7.13 24.01 12.45
CA GLU A 260 7.98 24.63 11.43
C GLU A 260 9.47 24.51 11.76
N GLU A 261 9.87 24.86 12.99
CA GLU A 261 11.26 24.78 13.38
C GLU A 261 11.67 23.36 13.75
N GLY A 262 11.03 22.79 14.77
CA GLY A 262 11.36 21.39 15.13
C GLY A 262 10.88 20.95 16.51
N ILE A 263 11.32 19.76 16.89
CA ILE A 263 10.96 19.08 18.12
C ILE A 263 12.25 18.76 18.89
N SER A 264 12.29 19.16 20.16
CA SER A 264 13.37 18.86 21.10
C SER A 264 12.79 18.35 22.42
N SER A 265 12.55 17.05 22.51
CA SER A 265 11.71 16.50 23.61
C SER A 265 12.50 15.91 24.79
N GLN A 266 13.80 15.68 24.65
CA GLN A 266 14.63 15.04 25.70
C GLN A 266 14.01 13.72 26.23
N GLY A 267 13.28 13.00 25.38
CA GLY A 267 12.54 11.78 25.74
C GLY A 267 11.24 12.00 26.50
N LYS A 268 10.80 13.26 26.67
CA LYS A 268 9.55 13.64 27.35
C LYS A 268 8.48 14.02 26.33
N GLY A 269 7.23 14.07 26.79
CA GLY A 269 6.11 14.41 25.93
C GLY A 269 5.80 13.36 24.87
N LYS A 270 4.77 13.63 24.10
CA LYS A 270 4.35 12.78 22.97
C LYS A 270 3.54 13.60 21.98
N ILE A 271 3.79 13.37 20.68
CA ILE A 271 3.05 14.01 19.61
C ILE A 271 2.29 12.95 18.82
N ARG A 272 0.97 13.12 18.75
CA ARG A 272 0.06 12.26 17.99
C ARG A 272 -0.72 13.05 16.96
N ALA A 273 -0.83 12.50 15.77
CA ALA A 273 -1.72 12.99 14.73
C ALA A 273 -2.53 11.83 14.16
N THR A 274 -3.80 12.04 13.89
CA THR A 274 -4.62 11.05 13.18
C THR A 274 -4.20 10.93 11.70
N LEU A 275 -3.71 12.04 11.12
CA LEU A 275 -3.18 12.09 9.76
C LEU A 275 -1.64 12.20 9.79
N ASP A 276 -1.09 13.33 9.36
CA ASP A 276 0.34 13.51 9.17
C ASP A 276 1.00 14.29 10.30
N ILE A 277 2.29 14.04 10.49
CA ILE A 277 3.18 14.93 11.26
C ILE A 277 4.24 15.48 10.30
N LYS A 278 4.41 16.81 10.32
CA LYS A 278 5.44 17.50 9.53
C LYS A 278 6.28 18.35 10.46
N ALA A 279 7.61 18.16 10.42
CA ALA A 279 8.54 18.85 11.31
C ALA A 279 9.83 19.29 10.59
N GLY A 280 10.43 20.40 11.04
CA GLY A 280 11.74 20.84 10.56
C GLY A 280 12.83 19.84 10.91
N ASN A 281 12.95 19.53 12.21
CA ASN A 281 13.83 18.49 12.74
C ASN A 281 13.20 17.81 13.96
N ILE A 282 13.71 16.63 14.33
CA ILE A 282 13.27 15.87 15.50
C ILE A 282 14.49 15.42 16.30
N ASN A 283 14.55 15.79 17.56
CA ASN A 283 15.59 15.35 18.49
C ASN A 283 14.96 14.77 19.76
N GLN A 284 15.25 13.49 20.05
CA GLN A 284 14.75 12.73 21.19
C GLN A 284 13.21 12.80 21.34
N GLY A 285 12.50 12.81 20.20
CA GLY A 285 11.04 12.89 20.14
C GLY A 285 10.36 11.52 20.17
N ASN A 286 9.07 11.53 20.61
CA ASN A 286 8.16 10.37 20.51
C ASN A 286 6.95 10.78 19.67
N LEU A 287 6.88 10.29 18.45
CA LEU A 287 5.89 10.69 17.45
C LEU A 287 5.10 9.50 16.93
N GLU A 288 3.80 9.71 16.75
CA GLU A 288 2.90 8.70 16.22
C GLU A 288 1.89 9.33 15.24
N ALA A 289 1.98 8.97 13.97
CA ALA A 289 1.09 9.43 12.90
C ALA A 289 0.22 8.29 12.37
N GLY A 290 -1.08 8.55 12.22
CA GLY A 290 -2.02 7.62 11.62
C GLY A 290 -1.82 7.44 10.11
N ARG A 291 -1.07 8.37 9.47
CA ARG A 291 -0.70 8.27 8.07
C ARG A 291 0.81 8.39 7.91
N SER A 292 1.38 9.59 7.75
CA SER A 292 2.79 9.76 7.39
C SER A 292 3.52 10.79 8.22
N ILE A 293 4.85 10.66 8.29
CA ILE A 293 5.73 11.62 8.98
C ILE A 293 6.78 12.14 7.99
N TYR A 294 6.84 13.47 7.86
CA TYR A 294 7.76 14.18 6.98
C TYR A 294 8.68 15.08 7.78
N VAL A 295 9.99 14.92 7.60
CA VAL A 295 11.01 15.68 8.31
C VAL A 295 11.99 16.29 7.33
N ASN A 296 12.24 17.58 7.46
CA ASN A 296 13.06 18.31 6.49
C ASN A 296 14.57 18.07 6.67
N GLN A 297 15.07 18.08 7.92
CA GLN A 297 16.52 18.11 8.20
C GLN A 297 17.04 16.82 8.85
N SER A 298 16.50 16.41 10.00
CA SER A 298 17.03 15.26 10.73
C SER A 298 16.07 14.64 11.72
N ILE A 299 16.24 13.33 11.93
CA ILE A 299 15.59 12.56 13.02
C ILE A 299 16.71 11.98 13.88
N LEU A 300 16.85 12.46 15.11
CA LEU A 300 17.93 12.09 16.02
C LEU A 300 17.37 11.42 17.26
N HIS A 301 17.85 10.22 17.57
CA HIS A 301 17.59 9.48 18.83
C HIS A 301 16.10 9.39 19.21
N SER A 302 15.22 9.27 18.22
CA SER A 302 13.78 9.43 18.36
C SER A 302 13.03 8.12 18.16
N GLU A 303 11.83 8.02 18.74
CA GLU A 303 10.85 6.97 18.44
C GLU A 303 9.77 7.53 17.53
N VAL A 304 9.75 7.05 16.28
CA VAL A 304 8.87 7.57 15.22
C VAL A 304 8.06 6.41 14.64
N ILE A 305 6.74 6.57 14.65
CA ILE A 305 5.80 5.56 14.15
C ILE A 305 4.86 6.20 13.15
N ALA A 306 4.85 5.73 11.91
CA ALA A 306 3.90 6.11 10.88
C ALA A 306 3.24 4.87 10.26
N ARG A 307 1.96 4.98 9.89
CA ARG A 307 1.27 3.88 9.24
C ARG A 307 1.72 3.66 7.80
N GLU A 308 2.06 4.73 7.09
CA GLU A 308 2.43 4.66 5.67
C GLU A 308 3.90 5.02 5.45
N PHE A 309 4.28 6.30 5.58
CA PHE A 309 5.60 6.79 5.21
C PHE A 309 6.31 7.50 6.34
N VAL A 310 7.63 7.30 6.45
CA VAL A 310 8.54 8.19 7.16
C VAL A 310 9.56 8.71 6.17
N SER A 311 9.48 10.00 5.83
CA SER A 311 10.38 10.63 4.87
C SER A 311 11.26 11.68 5.55
N CYS A 312 12.58 11.49 5.44
CA CYS A 312 13.62 12.47 5.76
C CYS A 312 14.56 12.62 4.54
N TYR A 313 13.97 12.81 3.36
CA TYR A 313 14.62 12.71 2.05
C TYR A 313 15.93 13.50 1.92
N LYS A 314 15.95 14.75 2.41
CA LYS A 314 17.15 15.61 2.36
C LYS A 314 18.05 15.50 3.58
N GLY A 315 17.67 14.72 4.57
CA GLY A 315 18.27 14.71 5.89
C GLY A 315 18.76 13.36 6.37
N HIS A 316 19.02 13.30 7.67
CA HIS A 316 19.68 12.15 8.29
C HIS A 316 18.79 11.52 9.36
N ILE A 317 18.79 10.19 9.44
CA ILE A 317 18.17 9.43 10.53
C ILE A 317 19.29 8.81 11.37
N ILE A 318 19.44 9.22 12.62
CA ILE A 318 20.52 8.77 13.49
C ILE A 318 19.98 8.33 14.84
N GLY A 319 20.17 7.05 15.18
CA GLY A 319 19.76 6.49 16.46
C GLY A 319 18.25 6.38 16.64
N GLY A 320 17.85 5.70 17.70
CA GLY A 320 16.43 5.48 18.00
C GLY A 320 15.75 4.39 17.16
N SER A 321 14.43 4.47 17.03
CA SER A 321 13.62 3.50 16.29
C SER A 321 12.61 4.20 15.39
N ILE A 322 12.64 3.85 14.11
CA ILE A 322 11.75 4.38 13.08
C ILE A 322 10.89 3.23 12.56
N SER A 323 9.58 3.38 12.62
CA SER A 323 8.61 2.39 12.15
C SER A 323 7.74 2.96 11.05
N SER A 324 7.61 2.22 9.94
CA SER A 324 6.74 2.58 8.84
C SER A 324 6.05 1.35 8.28
N GLY A 325 4.76 1.47 7.98
CA GLY A 325 4.01 0.40 7.33
C GLY A 325 4.43 0.17 5.87
N GLN A 326 4.94 1.20 5.18
CA GLN A 326 5.27 1.09 3.75
C GLN A 326 6.71 1.53 3.44
N ILE A 327 7.05 2.82 3.60
CA ILE A 327 8.34 3.33 3.16
C ILE A 327 9.03 4.14 4.26
N ILE A 328 10.32 3.85 4.47
CA ILE A 328 11.25 4.72 5.19
C ILE A 328 12.24 5.26 4.16
N GLU A 329 12.32 6.58 4.05
CA GLU A 329 13.18 7.25 3.09
C GLU A 329 14.06 8.29 3.79
N ALA A 330 15.36 8.31 3.47
CA ALA A 330 16.30 9.30 3.98
C ALA A 330 17.46 9.52 3.01
N ASN A 331 18.18 10.65 3.18
CA ASN A 331 19.46 10.80 2.52
C ASN A 331 20.47 9.84 3.17
N ASP A 332 20.75 10.01 4.47
CA ASP A 332 21.66 9.11 5.18
C ASP A 332 20.96 8.46 6.38
N ILE A 333 21.36 7.21 6.70
CA ILE A 333 20.88 6.48 7.88
C ILE A 333 22.05 5.97 8.70
N GLY A 334 22.05 6.30 10.00
CA GLY A 334 23.16 6.05 10.90
C GLY A 334 24.22 7.15 10.86
N ASN A 335 25.38 6.91 11.44
CA ASN A 335 26.53 7.81 11.44
C ASN A 335 27.84 7.04 11.56
N ARG A 336 28.98 7.72 11.36
CA ARG A 336 30.33 7.14 11.49
C ARG A 336 30.65 6.64 12.90
N MET A 337 29.95 7.11 13.92
CA MET A 337 30.10 6.65 15.30
C MET A 337 29.34 5.34 15.56
N SER A 338 28.71 4.77 14.54
CA SER A 338 27.93 3.53 14.59
C SER A 338 26.82 3.57 15.66
N SER A 339 26.12 4.71 15.78
CA SER A 339 24.95 4.81 16.64
C SER A 339 23.88 3.81 16.23
N LYS A 340 23.42 2.99 17.19
CA LYS A 340 22.40 1.98 16.91
C LYS A 340 21.11 2.63 16.40
N THR A 341 20.75 2.36 15.14
CA THR A 341 19.55 2.86 14.48
C THR A 341 18.70 1.68 14.04
N GLN A 342 17.43 1.64 14.45
CA GLN A 342 16.54 0.53 14.16
C GLN A 342 15.40 0.99 13.27
N LEU A 343 15.19 0.29 12.15
CA LEU A 343 14.14 0.54 11.17
C LEU A 343 13.20 -0.65 11.15
N TYR A 344 11.91 -0.41 11.37
CA TYR A 344 10.85 -1.43 11.36
C TYR A 344 9.96 -1.20 10.14
N LEU A 345 9.84 -2.21 9.29
CA LEU A 345 9.06 -2.20 8.06
C LEU A 345 7.81 -3.07 8.19
N GLY A 346 6.69 -2.59 7.65
CA GLY A 346 5.42 -3.32 7.62
C GLY A 346 4.67 -3.30 8.95
N GLU A 347 5.37 -3.42 10.07
CA GLU A 347 4.82 -3.38 11.42
C GLU A 347 5.58 -2.35 12.27
N ASN A 348 4.90 -1.77 13.24
CA ASN A 348 5.60 -0.89 14.17
C ASN A 348 6.31 -1.69 15.28
N LYS A 349 7.37 -1.08 15.86
CA LYS A 349 8.17 -1.66 16.93
C LYS A 349 7.34 -2.26 18.06
N LYS A 350 6.29 -1.54 18.52
CA LYS A 350 5.45 -1.99 19.65
C LYS A 350 4.69 -3.28 19.33
N VAL A 351 4.21 -3.42 18.08
CA VAL A 351 3.55 -4.65 17.62
C VAL A 351 4.54 -5.80 17.55
N VAL A 352 5.73 -5.56 16.99
CA VAL A 352 6.80 -6.60 16.92
C VAL A 352 7.22 -7.06 18.31
N GLU A 353 7.47 -6.15 19.24
CA GLU A 353 7.82 -6.46 20.61
C GLU A 353 6.69 -7.20 21.35
N LYS A 354 5.44 -6.80 21.13
CA LYS A 354 4.27 -7.47 21.75
C LYS A 354 4.09 -8.89 21.20
N LYS A 355 4.20 -9.09 19.88
CA LYS A 355 4.18 -10.44 19.25
C LYS A 355 5.28 -11.33 19.84
N SER A 356 6.50 -10.83 19.91
CA SER A 356 7.63 -11.58 20.47
C SER A 356 7.40 -11.98 21.94
N TYR A 357 6.87 -11.05 22.76
CA TYR A 357 6.52 -11.33 24.15
C TYR A 357 5.43 -12.43 24.26
N ILE A 358 4.37 -12.33 23.44
CA ILE A 358 3.29 -13.32 23.43
C ILE A 358 3.84 -14.70 23.03
N GLU A 359 4.65 -14.78 21.97
CA GLU A 359 5.25 -16.03 21.49
C GLU A 359 6.13 -16.69 22.57
N GLU A 360 6.97 -15.91 23.26
CA GLU A 360 7.83 -16.40 24.33
C GLU A 360 6.98 -16.92 25.50
N ARG A 361 5.97 -16.13 25.91
CA ARG A 361 5.06 -16.53 26.98
C ARG A 361 4.26 -17.79 26.67
N MET A 362 3.78 -17.92 25.44
CA MET A 362 3.09 -19.14 24.97
C MET A 362 4.01 -20.36 25.02
N LYS A 363 5.30 -20.23 24.61
CA LYS A 363 6.29 -21.32 24.73
C LYS A 363 6.47 -21.75 26.18
N GLU A 364 6.63 -20.80 27.10
CA GLU A 364 6.73 -21.10 28.55
C GLU A 364 5.51 -21.85 29.06
N LEU A 365 4.30 -21.39 28.71
CA LEU A 365 3.04 -22.02 29.13
C LEU A 365 2.89 -23.44 28.59
N VAL A 366 3.27 -23.68 27.33
CA VAL A 366 3.26 -25.03 26.73
C VAL A 366 4.20 -25.97 27.48
N GLU A 367 5.41 -25.50 27.86
CA GLU A 367 6.32 -26.33 28.67
C GLU A 367 5.77 -26.58 30.09
N GLN A 368 5.17 -25.53 30.71
CA GLN A 368 4.51 -25.67 32.02
C GLN A 368 3.36 -26.66 31.97
N LEU A 369 2.50 -26.60 30.95
CA LEU A 369 1.40 -27.56 30.76
C LEU A 369 1.90 -28.99 30.59
N LYS A 370 3.00 -29.21 29.83
CA LYS A 370 3.63 -30.54 29.71
C LYS A 370 4.09 -31.08 31.09
N LYS A 371 4.76 -30.27 31.90
CA LYS A 371 5.22 -30.62 33.23
C LYS A 371 4.04 -30.93 34.16
N LEU A 372 3.02 -30.05 34.17
CA LEU A 372 1.82 -30.26 34.98
C LEU A 372 1.02 -31.52 34.57
N LYS A 373 0.93 -31.79 33.26
CA LYS A 373 0.30 -33.02 32.74
C LYS A 373 1.03 -34.27 33.22
N THR A 374 2.38 -34.26 33.16
CA THR A 374 3.18 -35.39 33.66
C THR A 374 2.99 -35.64 35.16
N ILE A 375 2.91 -34.56 35.96
CA ILE A 375 2.65 -34.65 37.41
C ILE A 375 1.23 -35.21 37.65
N GLY A 376 0.23 -34.69 36.90
CA GLY A 376 -1.16 -35.15 36.97
C GLY A 376 -1.29 -36.63 36.68
N SER A 377 -0.73 -37.10 35.55
CA SER A 377 -0.76 -38.49 35.16
C SER A 377 -0.12 -39.44 36.19
N LYS A 378 1.01 -39.03 36.79
CA LYS A 378 1.66 -39.80 37.85
C LYS A 378 0.77 -39.90 39.09
N MET A 379 0.10 -38.81 39.47
CA MET A 379 -0.78 -38.80 40.64
C MET A 379 -2.06 -39.60 40.39
N GLU A 380 -2.60 -39.59 39.20
CA GLU A 380 -3.75 -40.40 38.79
C GLU A 380 -3.41 -41.91 38.81
N GLN A 381 -2.26 -42.30 38.27
CA GLN A 381 -1.75 -43.69 38.37
C GLN A 381 -1.57 -44.16 39.81
N LEU A 382 -1.05 -43.27 40.68
CA LEU A 382 -0.93 -43.60 42.12
C LEU A 382 -2.31 -43.78 42.79
N GLN A 383 -3.29 -42.96 42.37
CA GLN A 383 -4.66 -43.03 42.87
C GLN A 383 -5.37 -44.35 42.47
N GLU A 384 -5.04 -44.91 41.31
CA GLU A 384 -5.54 -46.23 40.88
C GLU A 384 -4.93 -47.40 41.68
N LEU A 385 -3.68 -47.23 42.13
CA LEU A 385 -2.95 -48.26 42.87
C LEU A 385 -3.22 -48.26 44.39
N ARG A 386 -3.49 -47.10 44.96
CA ARG A 386 -3.74 -46.89 46.39
C ARG A 386 -4.46 -45.57 46.70
N GLU A 387 -5.05 -45.46 47.88
CA GLU A 387 -5.56 -44.17 48.33
C GLU A 387 -4.44 -43.14 48.48
N LEU A 388 -4.68 -41.91 47.99
CA LEU A 388 -3.76 -40.80 48.10
C LEU A 388 -3.76 -40.24 49.53
N SER A 389 -2.60 -39.94 50.06
CA SER A 389 -2.44 -39.19 51.32
C SER A 389 -2.99 -37.77 51.21
N SER A 390 -3.26 -37.13 52.34
CA SER A 390 -3.76 -35.76 52.39
C SER A 390 -2.86 -34.76 51.64
N LYS A 391 -1.53 -34.95 51.72
CA LYS A 391 -0.56 -34.08 50.98
C LYS A 391 -0.65 -34.30 49.48
N GLU A 392 -0.78 -35.57 49.04
CA GLU A 392 -0.89 -35.94 47.61
C GLU A 392 -2.21 -35.41 47.01
N ARG A 393 -3.33 -35.50 47.72
CA ARG A 393 -4.62 -34.91 47.34
C ARG A 393 -4.53 -33.37 47.14
N ILE A 394 -3.87 -32.69 48.07
CA ILE A 394 -3.64 -31.24 47.94
C ILE A 394 -2.77 -30.93 46.72
N THR A 395 -1.73 -31.69 46.49
CA THR A 395 -0.83 -31.53 45.31
C THR A 395 -1.59 -31.75 44.00
N LEU A 396 -2.43 -32.76 43.90
CA LEU A 396 -3.27 -33.02 42.71
C LEU A 396 -4.27 -31.88 42.48
N LEU A 397 -4.91 -31.36 43.53
CA LEU A 397 -5.82 -30.20 43.41
C LEU A 397 -5.10 -28.94 42.97
N ARG A 398 -3.91 -28.67 43.51
CA ARG A 398 -3.06 -27.52 43.08
C ARG A 398 -2.62 -27.70 41.62
N GLN A 399 -2.21 -28.92 41.23
CA GLN A 399 -1.81 -29.22 39.86
C GLN A 399 -2.98 -29.00 38.89
N LYS A 400 -4.18 -29.53 39.16
CA LYS A 400 -5.37 -29.33 38.32
C LYS A 400 -5.71 -27.86 38.17
N ARG A 401 -5.72 -27.10 39.28
CA ARG A 401 -5.99 -25.67 39.27
C ARG A 401 -4.93 -24.87 38.45
N SER A 402 -3.65 -25.23 38.60
CA SER A 402 -2.57 -24.59 37.85
C SER A 402 -2.62 -24.95 36.36
N TYR A 403 -3.02 -26.19 36.03
CA TYR A 403 -3.19 -26.64 34.66
C TYR A 403 -4.33 -25.91 33.96
N GLU A 404 -5.51 -25.78 34.59
CA GLU A 404 -6.64 -25.05 34.01
C GLU A 404 -6.32 -23.56 33.86
N LYS A 405 -5.64 -22.93 34.84
CA LYS A 405 -5.21 -21.56 34.74
C LYS A 405 -4.24 -21.33 33.59
N ALA A 406 -3.22 -22.17 33.42
CA ALA A 406 -2.25 -22.07 32.34
C ALA A 406 -2.89 -22.33 30.96
N LYS A 407 -3.88 -23.24 30.89
CA LYS A 407 -4.62 -23.52 29.67
C LYS A 407 -5.48 -22.33 29.24
N LEU A 408 -6.16 -21.67 30.21
CA LEU A 408 -6.96 -20.48 29.95
C LEU A 408 -6.06 -19.34 29.45
N GLU A 409 -4.95 -19.05 30.15
CA GLU A 409 -3.99 -18.02 29.76
C GLU A 409 -3.42 -18.27 28.35
N LEU A 410 -3.13 -19.54 28.00
CA LEU A 410 -2.66 -19.90 26.66
C LEU A 410 -3.74 -19.62 25.58
N SER A 411 -5.01 -19.88 25.89
CA SER A 411 -6.12 -19.59 24.98
C SER A 411 -6.27 -18.07 24.75
N GLU A 412 -6.24 -17.29 25.84
CA GLU A 412 -6.33 -15.81 25.76
C GLU A 412 -5.17 -15.22 24.94
N LEU A 413 -3.95 -15.73 25.14
CA LEU A 413 -2.78 -15.27 24.36
C LEU A 413 -2.86 -15.69 22.88
N ASN A 414 -3.43 -16.86 22.57
CA ASN A 414 -3.67 -17.25 21.19
C ASN A 414 -4.68 -16.34 20.48
N ASP A 415 -5.76 -15.98 21.18
CA ASP A 415 -6.76 -15.05 20.66
C ASP A 415 -6.15 -13.66 20.45
N GLU A 416 -5.37 -13.16 21.42
CA GLU A 416 -4.64 -11.89 21.30
C GLU A 416 -3.64 -11.92 20.12
N TYR A 417 -2.88 -12.99 19.97
CA TYR A 417 -1.91 -13.16 18.87
C TYR A 417 -2.58 -13.17 17.50
N SER A 418 -3.75 -13.78 17.39
CA SER A 418 -4.50 -13.85 16.13
C SER A 418 -4.92 -12.48 15.62
N ILE A 419 -5.23 -11.52 16.52
CA ILE A 419 -5.59 -10.15 16.15
C ILE A 419 -4.42 -9.44 15.46
N TYR A 420 -3.19 -9.66 15.97
CA TYR A 420 -2.00 -9.06 15.37
C TYR A 420 -1.59 -9.69 14.04
N THR A 421 -1.90 -10.98 13.82
CA THR A 421 -1.53 -11.70 12.58
C THR A 421 -2.53 -11.50 11.44
N GLN A 422 -3.79 -11.21 11.73
CA GLN A 422 -4.80 -10.93 10.68
C GLN A 422 -4.50 -9.66 9.88
N ASN A 423 -3.77 -8.72 10.44
CA ASN A 423 -3.37 -7.49 9.77
C ASN A 423 -2.18 -7.67 8.80
N ASP A 424 -1.45 -8.78 8.88
CA ASP A 424 -0.26 -9.05 8.04
C ASP A 424 -0.62 -9.45 6.59
N MET A 425 -1.90 -9.72 6.28
CA MET A 425 -2.32 -10.31 5.01
C MET A 425 -2.61 -9.32 3.87
N ASN A 426 -2.46 -8.01 4.05
CA ASN A 426 -2.93 -7.00 3.09
C ASN A 426 -1.83 -6.34 2.23
N TYR A 427 -0.63 -6.90 2.15
CA TYR A 427 0.38 -6.40 1.22
C TYR A 427 0.24 -7.10 -0.14
N ASN A 428 -0.15 -6.36 -1.18
CA ASN A 428 -0.05 -6.82 -2.56
C ASN A 428 1.44 -6.86 -2.97
N GLU A 429 1.83 -7.82 -3.80
CA GLU A 429 3.21 -7.96 -4.31
C GLU A 429 3.76 -6.67 -4.96
N GLU A 430 2.87 -5.77 -5.42
CA GLU A 430 3.23 -4.49 -6.03
C GLU A 430 3.64 -3.39 -5.02
N ASN A 431 3.33 -3.54 -3.70
CA ASN A 431 3.57 -2.52 -2.67
C ASN A 431 4.30 -3.09 -1.44
N LEU A 432 5.44 -3.74 -1.65
CA LEU A 432 6.26 -4.25 -0.56
C LEU A 432 6.89 -3.11 0.26
N PRO A 433 6.87 -3.21 1.61
CA PRO A 433 7.54 -2.23 2.46
C PRO A 433 9.04 -2.15 2.17
N LYS A 434 9.58 -0.93 2.09
CA LYS A 434 10.97 -0.71 1.71
C LYS A 434 11.65 0.43 2.47
N VAL A 435 12.99 0.35 2.57
CA VAL A 435 13.85 1.46 2.98
C VAL A 435 14.59 2.00 1.76
N THR A 436 14.54 3.30 1.52
CA THR A 436 15.24 3.97 0.42
C THR A 436 16.28 4.92 0.99
N VAL A 437 17.56 4.73 0.63
CA VAL A 437 18.69 5.55 1.10
C VAL A 437 19.38 6.18 -0.09
N HIS A 438 19.26 7.50 -0.23
CA HIS A 438 19.83 8.26 -1.35
C HIS A 438 21.34 8.56 -1.21
N GLY A 439 21.84 8.59 0.03
CA GLY A 439 23.24 8.76 0.38
C GLY A 439 23.82 7.47 0.97
N ILE A 440 24.16 7.47 2.25
CA ILE A 440 24.88 6.37 2.92
C ILE A 440 24.05 5.75 4.05
N ILE A 441 24.01 4.44 4.09
CA ILE A 441 23.63 3.66 5.27
C ILE A 441 24.90 3.22 5.99
N TYR A 442 25.01 3.57 7.27
CA TYR A 442 26.20 3.35 8.10
C TYR A 442 26.13 2.03 8.88
N PRO A 443 27.30 1.55 9.40
CA PRO A 443 27.32 0.38 10.27
C PRO A 443 26.44 0.55 11.51
N ASN A 444 25.97 -0.60 12.06
CA ASN A 444 25.06 -0.70 13.20
C ASN A 444 23.62 -0.15 12.94
N VAL A 445 23.24 0.00 11.67
CA VAL A 445 21.84 0.16 11.27
C VAL A 445 21.22 -1.21 11.14
N GLU A 446 20.06 -1.41 11.77
CA GLU A 446 19.30 -2.65 11.79
C GLU A 446 17.94 -2.44 11.10
N VAL A 447 17.70 -3.16 9.99
CA VAL A 447 16.40 -3.19 9.31
C VAL A 447 15.64 -4.44 9.72
N LYS A 448 14.41 -4.29 10.17
CA LYS A 448 13.55 -5.38 10.65
C LYS A 448 12.27 -5.47 9.84
N TYR A 449 11.86 -6.68 9.57
CA TYR A 449 10.55 -7.03 9.03
C TYR A 449 10.02 -8.24 9.79
N SER A 450 8.95 -8.06 10.57
CA SER A 450 8.45 -9.08 11.49
C SER A 450 9.59 -9.63 12.39
N LYS A 451 9.86 -10.92 12.37
CA LYS A 451 10.95 -11.58 13.14
C LYS A 451 12.33 -11.55 12.47
N TYR A 452 12.41 -11.09 11.23
CA TYR A 452 13.66 -11.06 10.48
C TYR A 452 14.38 -9.74 10.65
N ALA A 453 15.70 -9.78 10.72
CA ALA A 453 16.54 -8.60 10.89
C ALA A 453 17.79 -8.66 10.03
N LYS A 454 18.17 -7.52 9.46
CA LYS A 454 19.43 -7.33 8.72
C LYS A 454 20.20 -6.20 9.37
N VAL A 455 21.41 -6.50 9.83
CA VAL A 455 22.33 -5.49 10.39
C VAL A 455 23.39 -5.15 9.35
N PHE A 456 23.60 -3.87 9.12
CA PHE A 456 24.65 -3.37 8.25
C PHE A 456 25.96 -3.29 9.03
N SER A 457 27.01 -3.96 8.54
CA SER A 457 28.36 -3.98 9.13
C SER A 457 29.33 -3.06 8.40
N GLN A 458 28.97 -2.59 7.21
CA GLN A 458 29.80 -1.73 6.35
C GLN A 458 28.93 -0.60 5.78
N GLU A 459 29.57 0.50 5.41
CA GLU A 459 28.94 1.59 4.68
C GLU A 459 28.43 1.09 3.32
N THR A 460 27.18 1.39 3.01
CA THR A 460 26.56 1.06 1.72
C THR A 460 25.83 2.30 1.21
N SER A 461 25.96 2.64 -0.05
CA SER A 461 25.40 3.88 -0.59
C SER A 461 24.38 3.63 -1.68
N LYS A 462 23.37 4.52 -1.76
CA LYS A 462 22.35 4.57 -2.81
C LYS A 462 21.66 3.22 -3.00
N VAL A 463 20.91 2.80 -1.98
CA VAL A 463 20.28 1.49 -1.95
C VAL A 463 18.81 1.55 -1.59
N SER A 464 18.04 0.64 -2.19
CA SER A 464 16.70 0.26 -1.79
C SER A 464 16.74 -1.11 -1.14
N ILE A 465 16.19 -1.23 0.06
CA ILE A 465 16.14 -2.46 0.85
C ILE A 465 14.69 -2.90 0.93
N VAL A 466 14.41 -4.10 0.43
CA VAL A 466 13.08 -4.71 0.44
C VAL A 466 13.17 -6.09 1.09
N TYR A 467 12.15 -6.51 1.82
CA TYR A 467 12.05 -7.88 2.30
C TYR A 467 11.18 -8.69 1.33
N GLU A 468 11.79 -9.65 0.64
CA GLU A 468 11.13 -10.50 -0.34
C GLU A 468 11.75 -11.90 -0.33
N ASN A 469 10.99 -12.92 -0.71
CA ASN A 469 11.46 -14.32 -0.79
C ASN A 469 12.16 -14.81 0.50
N HIS A 470 11.69 -14.38 1.67
CA HIS A 470 12.22 -14.71 3.00
C HIS A 470 13.63 -14.16 3.31
N ASP A 471 14.11 -13.17 2.56
CA ASP A 471 15.38 -12.48 2.82
C ASP A 471 15.30 -10.98 2.46
N PHE A 472 16.30 -10.21 2.89
CA PHE A 472 16.43 -8.80 2.55
C PHE A 472 17.20 -8.62 1.24
N SER A 473 16.52 -8.16 0.22
CA SER A 473 17.11 -7.74 -1.06
C SER A 473 17.63 -6.31 -0.94
N ILE A 474 18.89 -6.10 -1.35
CA ILE A 474 19.53 -4.78 -1.37
C ILE A 474 19.83 -4.44 -2.83
N ASN A 475 19.06 -3.51 -3.38
CA ASN A 475 19.15 -3.10 -4.77
C ASN A 475 19.77 -1.69 -4.87
N PRO A 476 20.68 -1.42 -5.80
CA PRO A 476 21.17 -0.07 -6.05
C PRO A 476 20.04 0.81 -6.59
N LEU A 477 20.05 2.11 -6.23
CA LEU A 477 19.07 3.12 -6.70
C LEU A 477 19.46 3.64 -8.07
#